data_4ab1eed4b35ef750bbf4cc7ff8d25814
#
_entry.id   4ab1eed4b35ef750bbf4cc7ff8d25814
#
_cell.length_a   1.000
_cell.length_b   1.000
_cell.length_c   1.000
_cell.angle_alpha   90.00
_cell.angle_beta   90.00
_cell.angle_gamma   90.00
#
_symmetry.space_group_name_H-M   'P 1'
#
loop_
_entity.id
_entity.type
_entity.pdbx_description
1 polymer ?
#
loop_
_entity_poly.entity_id
_entity_poly.type
_entity_poly.pdbx_seq_one_letter_code
_entity_poly.pdbx_strand_id
1 'polypeptide(L)'
;MKPTKKLSAALIKRLARVKLFLCDVDGVLTDGSIYVGGKREFKRFNIRDGLGMVLWRRAGGKIGWVSARPSDATKLRATELKIDFLVQQTDKTGKAAAIEVLLAEQRLNWQDVCFVGDDIIDLGPLQRAGLAVAVADGVPEARAMAHYTTRQPGGQGAIRETIELILRTQGKWETFVKQYTA
;
A
#
# COMPACT_ATOMS: atom_id res chain seq x y z
N MET A 1 7.82 24.36 10.61
CA MET A 1 7.16 23.42 9.66
C MET A 1 7.55 23.82 8.25
N LYS A 2 8.18 22.93 7.46
CA LYS A 2 8.40 23.20 6.04
C LYS A 2 7.02 23.27 5.34
N PRO A 3 6.80 24.22 4.41
CA PRO A 3 5.53 24.35 3.71
C PRO A 3 5.22 23.03 2.99
N THR A 4 4.09 22.44 3.30
CA THR A 4 3.59 21.25 2.59
C THR A 4 3.37 21.65 1.13
N LYS A 5 4.14 21.07 0.22
CA LYS A 5 4.01 21.28 -1.22
C LYS A 5 2.53 21.05 -1.59
N LYS A 6 1.88 22.07 -2.15
CA LYS A 6 0.46 21.98 -2.55
C LYS A 6 0.30 20.84 -3.55
N LEU A 7 -0.61 19.90 -3.28
CA LEU A 7 -0.88 18.78 -4.18
C LEU A 7 -1.43 19.31 -5.51
N SER A 8 -1.03 18.69 -6.62
CA SER A 8 -1.59 19.01 -7.93
C SER A 8 -3.06 18.59 -8.03
N ALA A 9 -3.85 19.29 -8.82
CA ALA A 9 -5.26 18.91 -9.06
C ALA A 9 -5.40 17.49 -9.62
N ALA A 10 -4.46 17.07 -10.47
CA ALA A 10 -4.42 15.72 -11.00
C ALA A 10 -4.23 14.67 -9.90
N LEU A 11 -3.30 14.91 -8.95
CA LEU A 11 -3.07 13.99 -7.83
C LEU A 11 -4.29 13.94 -6.90
N ILE A 12 -4.92 15.07 -6.60
CA ILE A 12 -6.14 15.14 -5.79
C ILE A 12 -7.25 14.30 -6.42
N LYS A 13 -7.46 14.39 -7.74
CA LYS A 13 -8.47 13.60 -8.47
C LYS A 13 -8.19 12.10 -8.36
N ARG A 14 -6.93 11.67 -8.42
CA ARG A 14 -6.52 10.26 -8.25
C ARG A 14 -6.80 9.77 -6.82
N LEU A 15 -6.37 10.52 -5.81
CA LEU A 15 -6.57 10.21 -4.40
C LEU A 15 -8.07 10.07 -4.04
N ALA A 16 -8.91 10.96 -4.55
CA ALA A 16 -10.35 10.94 -4.29
C ALA A 16 -11.05 9.68 -4.85
N ARG A 17 -10.51 9.08 -5.90
CA ARG A 17 -11.11 7.94 -6.60
C ARG A 17 -10.79 6.59 -5.97
N VAL A 18 -9.76 6.48 -5.13
CA VAL A 18 -9.30 5.20 -4.58
C VAL A 18 -10.40 4.48 -3.80
N LYS A 19 -10.63 3.21 -4.15
CA LYS A 19 -11.55 2.28 -3.48
C LYS A 19 -10.82 1.04 -2.96
N LEU A 20 -9.76 0.62 -3.66
CA LEU A 20 -8.93 -0.53 -3.33
C LEU A 20 -7.49 -0.08 -3.12
N PHE A 21 -6.96 -0.37 -1.93
CA PHE A 21 -5.56 -0.12 -1.58
C PHE A 21 -4.78 -1.42 -1.68
N LEU A 22 -3.80 -1.48 -2.57
CA LEU A 22 -2.89 -2.61 -2.73
C LEU A 22 -1.45 -2.17 -2.48
N CYS A 23 -0.64 -3.04 -1.92
CA CYS A 23 0.79 -2.78 -1.74
C CYS A 23 1.62 -4.05 -1.82
N ASP A 24 2.90 -3.89 -2.13
CA ASP A 24 3.89 -4.92 -1.88
C ASP A 24 4.12 -5.10 -0.37
N VAL A 25 4.88 -6.11 0.00
CA VAL A 25 5.21 -6.45 1.39
C VAL A 25 6.66 -6.12 1.71
N ASP A 26 7.60 -6.76 1.02
CA ASP A 26 9.03 -6.62 1.30
C ASP A 26 9.56 -5.31 0.69
N GLY A 27 10.09 -4.41 1.50
CA GLY A 27 10.50 -3.07 1.07
C GLY A 27 9.39 -2.00 1.14
N VAL A 28 8.11 -2.40 1.33
CA VAL A 28 6.97 -1.47 1.46
C VAL A 28 6.37 -1.51 2.85
N LEU A 29 5.90 -2.68 3.32
CA LEU A 29 5.39 -2.91 4.67
C LEU A 29 6.51 -3.19 5.67
N THR A 30 7.63 -3.63 5.17
CA THR A 30 8.90 -3.84 5.89
C THR A 30 9.97 -2.94 5.31
N ASP A 31 11.14 -2.95 5.92
CA ASP A 31 12.34 -2.25 5.43
C ASP A 31 13.13 -3.08 4.39
N GLY A 32 12.53 -4.13 3.83
CA GLY A 32 13.17 -5.03 2.88
C GLY A 32 14.12 -6.04 3.51
N SER A 33 14.42 -5.95 4.81
CA SER A 33 15.30 -6.89 5.51
C SER A 33 14.61 -8.20 5.79
N ILE A 34 15.36 -9.31 5.66
CA ILE A 34 14.92 -10.65 6.01
C ILE A 34 15.75 -11.14 7.20
N TYR A 35 15.06 -11.47 8.30
CA TYR A 35 15.67 -12.07 9.47
C TYR A 35 15.44 -13.58 9.45
N VAL A 36 16.52 -14.36 9.29
CA VAL A 36 16.45 -15.83 9.23
C VAL A 36 17.03 -16.43 10.50
N GLY A 37 16.22 -17.16 11.25
CA GLY A 37 16.63 -17.85 12.47
C GLY A 37 16.20 -19.33 12.44
N GLY A 38 17.12 -20.26 12.18
CA GLY A 38 16.82 -21.67 12.03
C GLY A 38 15.85 -21.92 10.86
N LYS A 39 14.69 -22.53 11.16
CA LYS A 39 13.63 -22.80 10.16
C LYS A 39 12.58 -21.68 10.08
N ARG A 40 12.75 -20.57 10.76
CA ARG A 40 11.78 -19.49 10.85
C ARG A 40 12.31 -18.20 10.23
N GLU A 41 11.42 -17.46 9.62
CA GLU A 41 11.63 -16.10 9.15
C GLU A 41 10.87 -15.13 10.06
N PHE A 42 11.51 -14.01 10.34
CA PHE A 42 10.89 -12.91 11.06
C PHE A 42 10.87 -11.66 10.18
N LYS A 43 9.79 -10.91 10.24
CA LYS A 43 9.65 -9.60 9.58
C LYS A 43 9.26 -8.54 10.59
N ARG A 44 9.80 -7.34 10.42
CA ARG A 44 9.44 -6.17 11.20
C ARG A 44 8.39 -5.35 10.48
N PHE A 45 7.19 -5.25 11.07
CA PHE A 45 6.11 -4.40 10.58
C PHE A 45 5.95 -3.16 11.44
N ASN A 46 5.60 -2.03 10.81
CA ASN A 46 5.33 -0.78 11.51
C ASN A 46 3.90 -0.76 12.07
N ILE A 47 3.76 -0.45 13.36
CA ILE A 47 2.45 -0.40 14.01
C ILE A 47 1.56 0.73 13.47
N ARG A 48 2.14 1.87 13.06
CA ARG A 48 1.40 3.00 12.49
C ARG A 48 0.83 2.67 11.12
N ASP A 49 1.56 1.90 10.30
CA ASP A 49 1.07 1.39 9.02
C ASP A 49 -0.12 0.45 9.25
N GLY A 50 -0.03 -0.44 10.22
CA GLY A 50 -1.14 -1.31 10.63
C GLY A 50 -2.39 -0.52 11.03
N LEU A 51 -2.24 0.51 11.87
CA LEU A 51 -3.37 1.38 12.23
C LEU A 51 -3.95 2.11 11.01
N GLY A 52 -3.10 2.59 10.10
CA GLY A 52 -3.55 3.20 8.84
C GLY A 52 -4.48 2.28 8.06
N MET A 53 -4.09 1.01 7.91
CA MET A 53 -4.89 -0.01 7.22
C MET A 53 -6.23 -0.27 7.91
N VAL A 54 -6.25 -0.35 9.23
CA VAL A 54 -7.49 -0.49 10.01
C VAL A 54 -8.42 0.70 9.77
N LEU A 55 -7.90 1.94 9.78
CA LEU A 55 -8.68 3.14 9.51
C LEU A 55 -9.24 3.17 8.08
N TRP A 56 -8.43 2.74 7.09
CA TRP A 56 -8.88 2.62 5.71
C TRP A 56 -10.08 1.68 5.56
N ARG A 57 -10.00 0.49 6.17
CA ARG A 57 -11.11 -0.48 6.16
C ARG A 57 -12.34 0.07 6.90
N ARG A 58 -12.16 0.72 8.05
CA ARG A 58 -13.26 1.39 8.77
C ARG A 58 -13.92 2.50 7.96
N ALA A 59 -13.19 3.12 7.04
CA ALA A 59 -13.70 4.09 6.08
C ALA A 59 -14.47 3.46 4.89
N GLY A 60 -14.59 2.12 4.85
CA GLY A 60 -15.26 1.38 3.79
C GLY A 60 -14.36 1.02 2.61
N GLY A 61 -13.05 1.25 2.70
CA GLY A 61 -12.07 0.85 1.67
C GLY A 61 -11.69 -0.63 1.79
N LYS A 62 -11.36 -1.25 0.66
CA LYS A 62 -10.78 -2.61 0.61
C LYS A 62 -9.27 -2.52 0.57
N ILE A 63 -8.59 -3.55 1.12
CA ILE A 63 -7.14 -3.59 1.19
C ILE A 63 -6.59 -4.97 0.85
N GLY A 64 -5.48 -5.01 0.12
CA GLY A 64 -4.78 -6.25 -0.21
C GLY A 64 -3.27 -6.09 -0.22
N TRP A 65 -2.59 -7.18 0.02
CA TRP A 65 -1.14 -7.32 -0.09
C TRP A 65 -0.78 -8.26 -1.23
N VAL A 66 0.19 -7.88 -2.05
CA VAL A 66 0.62 -8.63 -3.24
C VAL A 66 2.12 -8.82 -3.18
N SER A 67 2.56 -9.98 -2.74
CA SER A 67 3.99 -10.33 -2.60
C SER A 67 4.39 -11.42 -3.59
N ALA A 68 5.57 -11.30 -4.18
CA ALA A 68 6.15 -12.36 -5.01
C ALA A 68 6.69 -13.54 -4.18
N ARG A 69 6.83 -13.37 -2.87
CA ARG A 69 7.45 -14.36 -1.98
C ARG A 69 6.46 -14.85 -0.91
N PRO A 70 6.29 -16.17 -0.73
CA PRO A 70 5.49 -16.72 0.36
C PRO A 70 6.19 -16.48 1.70
N SER A 71 5.42 -16.14 2.74
CA SER A 71 5.93 -15.91 4.09
C SER A 71 4.84 -16.11 5.12
N ASP A 72 5.11 -16.94 6.12
CA ASP A 72 4.18 -17.17 7.23
C ASP A 72 4.07 -15.94 8.14
N ALA A 73 5.16 -15.18 8.31
CA ALA A 73 5.13 -13.91 9.04
C ALA A 73 4.17 -12.91 8.38
N THR A 74 4.15 -12.86 7.04
CA THR A 74 3.20 -12.04 6.28
C THR A 74 1.76 -12.53 6.48
N LYS A 75 1.50 -13.85 6.41
CA LYS A 75 0.16 -14.41 6.65
C LYS A 75 -0.37 -14.08 8.04
N LEU A 76 0.46 -14.26 9.07
CA LEU A 76 0.09 -13.96 10.46
C LEU A 76 -0.30 -12.48 10.61
N ARG A 77 0.52 -11.58 10.07
CA ARG A 77 0.24 -10.14 10.16
C ARG A 77 -1.00 -9.73 9.36
N ALA A 78 -1.20 -10.31 8.17
CA ALA A 78 -2.39 -10.07 7.36
C ALA A 78 -3.66 -10.54 8.08
N THR A 79 -3.62 -11.69 8.73
CA THR A 79 -4.74 -12.22 9.53
C THR A 79 -5.08 -11.30 10.71
N GLU A 80 -4.07 -10.87 11.47
CA GLU A 80 -4.23 -9.93 12.60
C GLU A 80 -4.92 -8.63 12.16
N LEU A 81 -4.48 -8.05 11.05
CA LEU A 81 -5.01 -6.81 10.50
C LEU A 81 -6.31 -7.01 9.69
N LYS A 82 -6.75 -8.25 9.53
CA LYS A 82 -7.92 -8.63 8.72
C LYS A 82 -7.84 -8.08 7.29
N ILE A 83 -6.68 -8.25 6.64
CA ILE A 83 -6.47 -7.84 5.25
C ILE A 83 -7.43 -8.60 4.35
N ASP A 84 -8.15 -7.89 3.45
CA ASP A 84 -9.20 -8.48 2.63
C ASP A 84 -8.64 -9.43 1.57
N PHE A 85 -7.44 -9.12 1.03
CA PHE A 85 -6.81 -9.92 -0.03
C PHE A 85 -5.32 -10.11 0.25
N LEU A 86 -4.88 -11.35 0.32
CA LEU A 86 -3.47 -11.70 0.42
C LEU A 86 -3.06 -12.58 -0.77
N VAL A 87 -2.31 -12.00 -1.69
CA VAL A 87 -1.73 -12.72 -2.83
C VAL A 87 -0.24 -12.93 -2.54
N GLN A 88 0.19 -14.18 -2.50
CA GLN A 88 1.59 -14.58 -2.36
C GLN A 88 1.96 -15.55 -3.48
N GLN A 89 3.24 -15.57 -3.89
CA GLN A 89 3.69 -16.32 -5.05
C GLN A 89 2.97 -15.87 -6.32
N THR A 90 3.19 -14.63 -6.72
CA THR A 90 2.87 -14.25 -8.09
C THR A 90 3.81 -15.04 -8.99
N ASP A 91 3.25 -15.97 -9.72
CA ASP A 91 3.96 -16.87 -10.63
C ASP A 91 4.67 -16.08 -11.76
N LYS A 92 5.09 -16.77 -12.83
CA LYS A 92 5.74 -16.16 -14.00
C LYS A 92 4.90 -15.06 -14.70
N THR A 93 3.59 -14.95 -14.38
CA THR A 93 2.70 -13.93 -14.95
C THR A 93 2.84 -12.58 -14.25
N GLY A 94 3.44 -12.55 -13.07
CA GLY A 94 3.74 -11.34 -12.31
C GLY A 94 2.54 -10.76 -11.54
N LYS A 95 2.83 -9.75 -10.70
CA LYS A 95 1.85 -9.12 -9.81
C LYS A 95 0.66 -8.50 -10.54
N ALA A 96 0.87 -7.92 -11.71
CA ALA A 96 -0.20 -7.25 -12.46
C ALA A 96 -1.30 -8.22 -12.90
N ALA A 97 -0.95 -9.42 -13.38
CA ALA A 97 -1.93 -10.44 -13.78
C ALA A 97 -2.74 -10.95 -12.57
N ALA A 98 -2.07 -11.18 -11.42
CA ALA A 98 -2.77 -11.57 -10.20
C ALA A 98 -3.77 -10.49 -9.73
N ILE A 99 -3.40 -9.21 -9.86
CA ILE A 99 -4.30 -8.10 -9.54
C ILE A 99 -5.47 -8.01 -10.53
N GLU A 100 -5.27 -8.30 -11.82
CA GLU A 100 -6.36 -8.32 -12.81
C GLU A 100 -7.45 -9.33 -12.46
N VAL A 101 -7.07 -10.52 -12.03
CA VAL A 101 -8.03 -11.53 -11.54
C VAL A 101 -8.81 -10.97 -10.34
N LEU A 102 -8.12 -10.41 -9.36
CA LEU A 102 -8.75 -9.78 -8.21
C LEU A 102 -9.72 -8.66 -8.60
N LEU A 103 -9.34 -7.80 -9.53
CA LEU A 103 -10.19 -6.69 -9.99
C LEU A 103 -11.48 -7.19 -10.66
N ALA A 104 -11.38 -8.24 -11.49
CA ALA A 104 -12.53 -8.86 -12.13
C ALA A 104 -13.52 -9.41 -11.08
N GLU A 105 -13.03 -10.16 -10.09
CA GLU A 105 -13.85 -10.69 -8.99
C GLU A 105 -14.54 -9.60 -8.16
N GLN A 106 -13.83 -8.48 -7.93
CA GLN A 106 -14.35 -7.37 -7.14
C GLN A 106 -15.18 -6.36 -7.94
N ARG A 107 -15.32 -6.53 -9.25
CA ARG A 107 -15.97 -5.58 -10.18
C ARG A 107 -15.38 -4.17 -10.08
N LEU A 108 -14.07 -4.10 -9.93
CA LEU A 108 -13.27 -2.88 -9.91
C LEU A 108 -12.39 -2.81 -11.17
N ASN A 109 -11.82 -1.65 -11.41
CA ASN A 109 -10.84 -1.45 -12.48
C ASN A 109 -9.57 -0.77 -11.93
N TRP A 110 -8.50 -0.77 -12.72
CA TRP A 110 -7.22 -0.19 -12.34
C TRP A 110 -7.30 1.28 -11.90
N GLN A 111 -8.28 2.02 -12.40
CA GLN A 111 -8.48 3.43 -12.03
C GLN A 111 -8.96 3.62 -10.59
N ASP A 112 -9.53 2.58 -9.97
CA ASP A 112 -10.00 2.57 -8.59
C ASP A 112 -8.92 2.11 -7.59
N VAL A 113 -7.74 1.69 -8.12
CA VAL A 113 -6.63 1.11 -7.34
C VAL A 113 -5.61 2.18 -6.96
N CYS A 114 -5.22 2.21 -5.68
CA CYS A 114 -3.91 2.68 -5.24
C CYS A 114 -2.98 1.48 -5.14
N PHE A 115 -1.82 1.52 -5.79
CA PHE A 115 -0.76 0.52 -5.62
C PHE A 115 0.50 1.19 -5.09
N VAL A 116 1.06 0.62 -4.00
CA VAL A 116 2.33 1.06 -3.41
C VAL A 116 3.39 -0.01 -3.64
N GLY A 117 4.50 0.38 -4.25
CA GLY A 117 5.63 -0.49 -4.56
C GLY A 117 6.97 0.17 -4.32
N ASP A 118 8.04 -0.61 -4.40
CA ASP A 118 9.43 -0.15 -4.18
C ASP A 118 10.42 -0.61 -5.25
N ASP A 119 10.17 -1.71 -5.97
CA ASP A 119 11.16 -2.33 -6.83
C ASP A 119 10.62 -2.61 -8.24
N ILE A 120 11.50 -3.07 -9.14
CA ILE A 120 11.21 -3.36 -10.55
C ILE A 120 10.08 -4.39 -10.75
N ILE A 121 9.90 -5.30 -9.80
CA ILE A 121 8.80 -6.28 -9.84
C ILE A 121 7.41 -5.63 -9.65
N ASP A 122 7.36 -4.37 -9.22
CA ASP A 122 6.17 -3.58 -9.01
C ASP A 122 5.82 -2.68 -10.20
N LEU A 123 6.69 -2.55 -11.20
CA LEU A 123 6.49 -1.63 -12.31
C LEU A 123 5.20 -1.92 -13.09
N GLY A 124 4.85 -3.19 -13.25
CA GLY A 124 3.61 -3.58 -13.93
C GLY A 124 2.34 -3.04 -13.23
N PRO A 125 2.15 -3.27 -11.93
CA PRO A 125 1.07 -2.65 -11.17
C PRO A 125 1.16 -1.11 -11.08
N LEU A 126 2.35 -0.54 -10.86
CA LEU A 126 2.55 0.92 -10.80
C LEU A 126 2.12 1.60 -12.09
N GLN A 127 2.45 1.04 -13.25
CA GLN A 127 2.07 1.58 -14.56
C GLN A 127 0.55 1.63 -14.76
N ARG A 128 -0.19 0.66 -14.22
CA ARG A 128 -1.63 0.48 -14.45
C ARG A 128 -2.52 1.16 -13.41
N ALA A 129 -2.03 1.32 -12.18
CA ALA A 129 -2.81 1.84 -11.06
C ALA A 129 -3.29 3.28 -11.29
N GLY A 130 -4.55 3.53 -10.93
CA GLY A 130 -5.12 4.88 -10.93
C GLY A 130 -4.33 5.84 -10.06
N LEU A 131 -3.81 5.34 -8.93
CA LEU A 131 -2.85 6.03 -8.06
C LEU A 131 -1.63 5.12 -7.83
N ALA A 132 -0.54 5.39 -8.54
CA ALA A 132 0.75 4.75 -8.33
C ALA A 132 1.54 5.50 -7.25
N VAL A 133 2.05 4.78 -6.26
CA VAL A 133 2.84 5.33 -5.16
C VAL A 133 4.13 4.53 -5.02
N ALA A 134 5.27 5.22 -4.89
CA ALA A 134 6.53 4.59 -4.50
C ALA A 134 6.94 5.03 -3.10
N VAL A 135 7.58 4.14 -2.35
CA VAL A 135 8.19 4.51 -1.07
C VAL A 135 9.43 5.38 -1.28
N ALA A 136 9.81 6.16 -0.27
CA ALA A 136 10.92 7.13 -0.38
C ALA A 136 12.25 6.51 -0.79
N ASP A 137 12.51 5.31 -0.33
CA ASP A 137 13.72 4.49 -0.57
C ASP A 137 13.55 3.44 -1.69
N GLY A 138 12.43 3.47 -2.42
CA GLY A 138 12.23 2.63 -3.59
C GLY A 138 13.24 2.91 -4.70
N VAL A 139 13.46 1.94 -5.58
CA VAL A 139 14.38 2.09 -6.71
C VAL A 139 14.00 3.25 -7.64
N PRO A 140 14.97 3.83 -8.37
CA PRO A 140 14.71 4.99 -9.24
C PRO A 140 13.56 4.75 -10.23
N GLU A 141 13.45 3.54 -10.79
CA GLU A 141 12.44 3.14 -11.77
C GLU A 141 11.03 3.18 -11.18
N ALA A 142 10.85 2.66 -9.96
CA ALA A 142 9.57 2.70 -9.26
C ALA A 142 9.16 4.14 -8.92
N ARG A 143 10.10 4.95 -8.43
CA ARG A 143 9.87 6.37 -8.13
C ARG A 143 9.55 7.21 -9.37
N ALA A 144 10.20 6.92 -10.49
CA ALA A 144 9.95 7.63 -11.75
C ALA A 144 8.55 7.34 -12.32
N MET A 145 8.00 6.15 -12.05
CA MET A 145 6.67 5.72 -12.50
C MET A 145 5.54 6.19 -11.56
N ALA A 146 5.86 6.56 -10.33
CA ALA A 146 4.88 6.91 -9.33
C ALA A 146 4.26 8.29 -9.53
N HIS A 147 2.94 8.41 -9.27
CA HIS A 147 2.24 9.69 -9.18
C HIS A 147 2.57 10.43 -7.88
N TYR A 148 2.97 9.68 -6.85
CA TYR A 148 3.39 10.20 -5.56
C TYR A 148 4.52 9.32 -4.99
N THR A 149 5.59 9.95 -4.51
CA THR A 149 6.64 9.28 -3.73
C THR A 149 6.48 9.70 -2.28
N THR A 150 6.41 8.74 -1.37
CA THR A 150 6.25 9.02 0.06
C THR A 150 7.49 9.74 0.63
N ARG A 151 7.33 10.41 1.74
CA ARG A 151 8.44 10.99 2.50
C ARG A 151 9.07 9.95 3.43
N GLN A 152 8.26 8.99 3.86
CA GLN A 152 8.68 7.90 4.72
C GLN A 152 9.17 6.73 3.87
N PRO A 153 10.27 6.08 4.24
CA PRO A 153 10.72 4.86 3.59
C PRO A 153 9.81 3.67 3.94
N GLY A 154 10.01 2.56 3.23
CA GLY A 154 9.30 1.31 3.47
C GLY A 154 9.47 0.81 4.92
N GLY A 155 8.41 0.23 5.49
CA GLY A 155 8.38 -0.24 6.86
C GLY A 155 8.55 0.84 7.94
N GLN A 156 8.49 2.13 7.58
CA GLN A 156 8.70 3.24 8.51
C GLN A 156 7.56 4.27 8.49
N GLY A 157 6.39 3.88 8.00
CA GLY A 157 5.21 4.73 7.97
C GLY A 157 4.78 5.19 6.58
N ALA A 158 5.35 4.65 5.51
CA ALA A 158 4.99 4.98 4.13
C ALA A 158 3.52 4.65 3.81
N ILE A 159 3.04 3.52 4.28
CA ILE A 159 1.63 3.11 4.12
C ILE A 159 0.70 4.01 4.94
N ARG A 160 1.08 4.33 6.18
CA ARG A 160 0.33 5.29 7.00
C ARG A 160 0.24 6.65 6.32
N GLU A 161 1.33 7.17 5.78
CA GLU A 161 1.36 8.44 5.05
C GLU A 161 0.41 8.41 3.85
N THR A 162 0.47 7.35 3.05
CA THR A 162 -0.36 7.21 1.84
C THR A 162 -1.84 7.13 2.17
N ILE A 163 -2.23 6.28 3.13
CA ILE A 163 -3.62 6.11 3.55
C ILE A 163 -4.16 7.40 4.17
N GLU A 164 -3.39 8.08 5.01
CA GLU A 164 -3.78 9.36 5.58
C GLU A 164 -4.04 10.41 4.51
N LEU A 165 -3.17 10.47 3.49
CA LEU A 165 -3.34 11.38 2.36
C LEU A 165 -4.63 11.11 1.58
N ILE A 166 -4.95 9.84 1.33
CA ILE A 166 -6.20 9.42 0.68
C ILE A 166 -7.41 9.82 1.54
N LEU A 167 -7.41 9.46 2.83
CA LEU A 167 -8.52 9.73 3.73
C LEU A 167 -8.76 11.22 3.95
N ARG A 168 -7.70 12.04 4.02
CA ARG A 168 -7.82 13.51 4.07
C ARG A 168 -8.46 14.04 2.79
N THR A 169 -8.02 13.58 1.63
CA THR A 169 -8.58 14.00 0.34
C THR A 169 -10.05 13.60 0.20
N GLN A 170 -10.45 12.46 0.75
CA GLN A 170 -11.84 11.97 0.77
C GLN A 170 -12.69 12.58 1.91
N GLY A 171 -12.13 13.50 2.71
CA GLY A 171 -12.85 14.15 3.83
C GLY A 171 -13.15 13.24 5.02
N LYS A 172 -12.50 12.08 5.13
CA LYS A 172 -12.80 11.06 6.15
C LYS A 172 -11.84 11.10 7.35
N TRP A 173 -10.67 11.71 7.22
CA TRP A 173 -9.62 11.66 8.25
C TRP A 173 -10.03 12.34 9.56
N GLU A 174 -10.62 13.53 9.48
CA GLU A 174 -10.97 14.32 10.67
C GLU A 174 -12.02 13.63 11.55
N THR A 175 -12.89 12.80 10.96
CA THR A 175 -13.83 11.98 11.72
C THR A 175 -13.10 11.01 12.65
N PHE A 176 -12.02 10.36 12.15
CA PHE A 176 -11.21 9.47 12.99
C PHE A 176 -10.46 10.24 14.07
N VAL A 177 -9.86 11.39 13.75
CA VAL A 177 -9.17 12.21 14.76
C VAL A 177 -10.13 12.55 15.91
N LYS A 178 -11.35 13.01 15.60
CA LYS A 178 -12.36 13.31 16.62
C LYS A 178 -12.72 12.11 17.49
N GLN A 179 -12.81 10.90 16.91
CA GLN A 179 -13.11 9.68 17.68
C GLN A 179 -12.02 9.31 18.71
N TYR A 180 -10.79 9.72 18.49
CA TYR A 180 -9.67 9.46 19.39
C TYR A 180 -9.38 10.63 20.35
N THR A 181 -10.12 11.75 20.25
CA THR A 181 -9.99 12.90 21.13
C THR A 181 -11.23 13.08 22.05
N ALA A 182 -12.21 12.19 21.94
CA ALA A 182 -13.44 12.19 22.74
C ALA A 182 -13.27 11.50 24.09
#